data_6b4a95960969038f322c424f0be8ac82
#
_entry.id   6b4a95960969038f322c424f0be8ac82
#
_cell.length_a   1.000
_cell.length_b   1.000
_cell.length_c   1.000
_cell.angle_alpha   90.00
_cell.angle_beta   90.00
_cell.angle_gamma   90.00
#
_symmetry.space_group_name_H-M   'P 1'
#
loop_
_entity.id
_entity.type
_entity.pdbx_description
1 polymer ?
#
loop_
_entity_poly.entity_id
_entity_poly.type
_entity_poly.pdbx_seq_one_letter_code
_entity_poly.pdbx_strand_id
1 'polypeptide(L)'
;MKMNKILLFILMLPFLFSFTYAEPSTFESYLEIVDMGSKNSVHETIEIFVEFGEIQEKINFSLMPRISNLEVFLDDNKINCEIIEKVGVSDISCFFDKPAFGKHFLKIDFDSSYPVFSLDKRLMFKSSYDPVIETKNFIFVLKLPLGHIIPQEPGKEKSFFVSPEPDNLYSDGQRILLNWQKKQLDEKFEVSVISEQLDEPFNLSMIILIFILIIAILLVFFYFKKKIKTKQKKVKVSKKKKKSKTEILEGYLVESEKKVIDELRNADKKELWQKQLQLKTEFSKAKLSRVIRNLEARNIIQKTPYGNTNKIKLKIN
;
A
#
# COMPACT_ATOMS: atom_id res chain seq x y z
N MET A 1 -56.88 64.89 -12.88
CA MET A 1 -56.90 63.45 -13.04
C MET A 1 -56.27 62.78 -11.76
N LYS A 2 -57.11 62.32 -10.79
CA LYS A 2 -56.68 61.72 -9.56
C LYS A 2 -56.42 60.26 -9.84
N MET A 3 -55.20 59.93 -10.04
CA MET A 3 -54.74 58.50 -10.16
C MET A 3 -54.97 57.80 -8.83
N ASN A 4 -55.85 56.78 -8.85
CA ASN A 4 -56.21 56.08 -7.64
C ASN A 4 -54.99 55.43 -6.99
N LYS A 5 -54.68 55.83 -5.75
CA LYS A 5 -53.55 55.28 -4.95
C LYS A 5 -53.65 53.78 -4.82
N ILE A 6 -54.82 53.18 -4.94
CA ILE A 6 -55.07 51.73 -4.94
C ILE A 6 -54.49 51.08 -6.19
N LEU A 7 -54.58 51.70 -7.37
CA LEU A 7 -54.02 51.15 -8.59
C LEU A 7 -52.50 51.08 -8.58
N LEU A 8 -51.85 52.06 -7.92
CA LEU A 8 -50.39 52.10 -7.75
C LEU A 8 -49.90 51.00 -6.79
N PHE A 9 -50.71 50.66 -5.76
CA PHE A 9 -50.40 49.60 -4.81
C PHE A 9 -50.53 48.20 -5.44
N ILE A 10 -51.50 47.99 -6.31
CA ILE A 10 -51.69 46.73 -7.05
C ILE A 10 -50.58 46.52 -8.09
N LEU A 11 -50.04 47.60 -8.69
CA LEU A 11 -48.94 47.51 -9.64
C LEU A 11 -47.57 47.25 -9.00
N MET A 12 -47.42 47.59 -7.70
CA MET A 12 -46.19 47.33 -6.93
C MET A 12 -46.17 45.93 -6.24
N LEU A 13 -47.33 45.25 -6.13
CA LEU A 13 -47.41 43.93 -5.50
C LEU A 13 -46.55 42.84 -6.17
N PRO A 14 -46.44 42.75 -7.51
CA PRO A 14 -45.59 41.76 -8.16
C PRO A 14 -44.09 42.03 -7.97
N PHE A 15 -43.67 43.25 -7.61
CA PHE A 15 -42.26 43.56 -7.32
C PHE A 15 -41.81 43.16 -5.93
N LEU A 16 -42.73 42.77 -5.03
CA LEU A 16 -42.42 42.27 -3.69
C LEU A 16 -42.29 40.74 -3.64
N PHE A 17 -42.68 40.01 -4.68
CA PHE A 17 -42.30 38.65 -4.85
C PHE A 17 -40.87 38.62 -5.42
N SER A 18 -39.91 38.81 -4.55
CA SER A 18 -38.54 38.33 -4.80
C SER A 18 -38.70 36.83 -5.10
N PHE A 19 -38.60 36.45 -6.36
CA PHE A 19 -38.35 35.08 -6.72
C PHE A 19 -37.01 34.71 -6.08
N THR A 20 -37.06 34.18 -4.90
CA THR A 20 -35.92 33.45 -4.35
C THR A 20 -35.77 32.25 -5.28
N TYR A 21 -34.94 32.38 -6.30
CA TYR A 21 -34.45 31.20 -7.00
C TYR A 21 -33.75 30.35 -5.92
N ALA A 22 -34.33 29.22 -5.62
CA ALA A 22 -33.64 28.27 -4.80
C ALA A 22 -32.36 27.88 -5.51
N GLU A 23 -31.25 28.04 -4.83
CA GLU A 23 -29.97 27.59 -5.39
C GLU A 23 -30.02 26.09 -5.59
N PRO A 24 -29.57 25.56 -6.74
CA PRO A 24 -29.54 24.12 -6.95
C PRO A 24 -28.59 23.48 -5.93
N SER A 25 -28.91 22.27 -5.52
CA SER A 25 -28.00 21.49 -4.66
C SER A 25 -26.68 21.26 -5.38
N THR A 26 -25.57 21.38 -4.67
CA THR A 26 -24.21 21.19 -5.21
C THR A 26 -23.42 20.21 -4.36
N PHE A 27 -22.53 19.45 -4.99
CA PHE A 27 -21.51 18.66 -4.30
C PHE A 27 -20.23 19.50 -4.22
N GLU A 28 -19.95 20.05 -3.05
CA GLU A 28 -18.73 20.84 -2.79
C GLU A 28 -17.46 19.99 -2.87
N SER A 29 -17.55 18.74 -2.44
CA SER A 29 -16.54 17.72 -2.70
C SER A 29 -17.19 16.34 -2.84
N TYR A 30 -16.60 15.53 -3.69
CA TYR A 30 -16.99 14.14 -3.92
C TYR A 30 -15.71 13.30 -3.93
N LEU A 31 -15.59 12.38 -2.99
CA LEU A 31 -14.52 11.42 -2.91
C LEU A 31 -15.10 10.02 -3.04
N GLU A 32 -14.64 9.27 -4.02
CA GLU A 32 -14.97 7.86 -4.18
C GLU A 32 -13.71 7.01 -4.05
N ILE A 33 -13.73 6.07 -3.12
CA ILE A 33 -12.66 5.13 -2.87
C ILE A 33 -13.17 3.74 -3.23
N VAL A 34 -12.55 3.13 -4.22
CA VAL A 34 -12.83 1.77 -4.66
C VAL A 34 -11.70 0.86 -4.20
N ASP A 35 -11.98 -0.03 -3.27
CA ASP A 35 -11.04 -1.05 -2.81
C ASP A 35 -11.33 -2.38 -3.49
N MET A 36 -10.48 -2.77 -4.43
CA MET A 36 -10.61 -4.04 -5.15
C MET A 36 -10.19 -5.19 -4.24
N GLY A 37 -11.14 -6.00 -3.84
CA GLY A 37 -10.88 -7.24 -3.11
C GLY A 37 -10.17 -8.29 -3.96
N SER A 38 -9.82 -9.42 -3.36
CA SER A 38 -9.12 -10.52 -4.05
C SER A 38 -10.01 -11.38 -4.96
N LYS A 39 -11.34 -11.20 -4.99
CA LYS A 39 -12.29 -12.09 -5.68
C LYS A 39 -13.44 -11.32 -6.30
N ASN A 40 -13.19 -10.62 -7.41
CA ASN A 40 -14.24 -10.01 -8.24
C ASN A 40 -15.30 -9.21 -7.45
N SER A 41 -14.96 -8.72 -6.28
CA SER A 41 -15.78 -7.84 -5.46
C SER A 41 -14.98 -6.61 -5.11
N VAL A 42 -15.64 -5.48 -5.09
CA VAL A 42 -15.08 -4.22 -4.67
C VAL A 42 -15.84 -3.73 -3.45
N HIS A 43 -15.15 -3.10 -2.55
CA HIS A 43 -15.75 -2.30 -1.49
C HIS A 43 -15.63 -0.85 -1.88
N GLU A 44 -16.74 -0.13 -1.89
CA GLU A 44 -16.78 1.26 -2.32
C GLU A 44 -17.22 2.13 -1.15
N THR A 45 -16.46 3.20 -0.92
CA THR A 45 -16.79 4.26 0.02
C THR A 45 -16.92 5.56 -0.76
N ILE A 46 -18.07 6.20 -0.69
CA ILE A 46 -18.32 7.51 -1.28
C ILE A 46 -18.53 8.51 -0.15
N GLU A 47 -17.77 9.59 -0.16
CA GLU A 47 -17.87 10.70 0.80
C GLU A 47 -18.19 11.99 0.05
N ILE A 48 -19.29 12.63 0.42
CA ILE A 48 -19.80 13.83 -0.26
C ILE A 48 -20.03 14.93 0.76
N PHE A 49 -19.43 16.09 0.54
CA PHE A 49 -19.91 17.33 1.15
C PHE A 49 -20.95 17.95 0.23
N VAL A 50 -22.20 17.85 0.62
CA VAL A 50 -23.36 18.36 -0.16
C VAL A 50 -23.86 19.67 0.44
N GLU A 51 -24.19 20.64 -0.40
CA GLU A 51 -24.94 21.83 -0.03
C GLU A 51 -26.34 21.75 -0.64
N PHE A 52 -27.35 21.57 0.21
CA PHE A 52 -28.76 21.56 -0.20
C PHE A 52 -29.27 23.00 -0.32
N GLY A 53 -29.58 23.44 -1.51
CA GLY A 53 -30.17 24.77 -1.77
C GLY A 53 -31.64 24.89 -1.32
N GLU A 54 -32.33 23.74 -1.12
CA GLU A 54 -33.70 23.65 -0.62
C GLU A 54 -33.79 22.62 0.50
N ILE A 55 -34.88 22.69 1.27
CA ILE A 55 -35.18 21.69 2.30
C ILE A 55 -35.42 20.34 1.62
N GLN A 56 -34.62 19.36 1.97
CA GLN A 56 -34.71 18.00 1.46
C GLN A 56 -35.17 17.03 2.54
N GLU A 57 -36.12 16.15 2.22
CA GLU A 57 -36.58 15.07 3.10
C GLU A 57 -35.91 13.74 2.73
N LYS A 58 -35.35 13.67 1.54
CA LYS A 58 -34.66 12.48 1.02
C LYS A 58 -33.59 12.86 0.01
N ILE A 59 -32.67 11.95 -0.21
CA ILE A 59 -31.72 11.99 -1.32
C ILE A 59 -31.88 10.76 -2.20
N ASN A 60 -31.82 10.96 -3.51
CA ASN A 60 -31.86 9.87 -4.48
C ASN A 60 -30.54 9.86 -5.25
N PHE A 61 -30.00 8.66 -5.44
CA PHE A 61 -28.81 8.46 -6.27
C PHE A 61 -28.85 7.08 -6.89
N SER A 62 -28.06 6.87 -7.92
CA SER A 62 -27.96 5.59 -8.61
C SER A 62 -26.53 5.07 -8.51
N LEU A 63 -26.40 3.80 -8.12
CA LEU A 63 -25.12 3.10 -8.03
C LEU A 63 -25.03 1.99 -9.06
N MET A 64 -23.87 1.39 -9.21
CA MET A 64 -23.66 0.19 -9.99
C MET A 64 -24.62 -0.93 -9.56
N PRO A 65 -25.03 -1.84 -10.47
CA PRO A 65 -25.94 -2.94 -10.12
C PRO A 65 -25.26 -3.94 -9.18
N ARG A 66 -26.10 -4.73 -8.50
CA ARG A 66 -25.67 -5.81 -7.59
C ARG A 66 -24.86 -5.32 -6.41
N ILE A 67 -25.39 -4.31 -5.74
CA ILE A 67 -24.85 -3.82 -4.47
C ILE A 67 -25.31 -4.71 -3.31
N SER A 68 -24.48 -4.78 -2.29
CA SER A 68 -24.78 -5.44 -1.01
C SER A 68 -24.12 -4.66 0.13
N ASN A 69 -24.57 -4.94 1.36
CA ASN A 69 -24.03 -4.30 2.56
C ASN A 69 -24.08 -2.77 2.52
N LEU A 70 -25.12 -2.19 1.91
CA LEU A 70 -25.26 -0.74 1.83
C LEU A 70 -25.47 -0.13 3.21
N GLU A 71 -24.61 0.80 3.55
CA GLU A 71 -24.75 1.66 4.73
C GLU A 71 -24.61 3.14 4.30
N VAL A 72 -25.57 3.96 4.71
CA VAL A 72 -25.58 5.38 4.38
C VAL A 72 -25.69 6.19 5.66
N PHE A 73 -24.85 7.20 5.78
CA PHE A 73 -24.79 8.09 6.93
C PHE A 73 -24.92 9.54 6.47
N LEU A 74 -25.74 10.31 7.16
CA LEU A 74 -25.81 11.78 7.04
C LEU A 74 -25.37 12.40 8.34
N ASP A 75 -24.30 13.19 8.32
CA ASP A 75 -23.67 13.80 9.52
C ASP A 75 -23.45 12.75 10.65
N ASP A 76 -22.81 11.62 10.28
CA ASP A 76 -22.55 10.47 11.15
C ASP A 76 -23.77 9.69 11.65
N ASN A 77 -25.00 10.11 11.30
CA ASN A 77 -26.20 9.37 11.62
C ASN A 77 -26.58 8.41 10.50
N LYS A 78 -26.73 7.13 10.83
CA LYS A 78 -27.20 6.13 9.86
C LYS A 78 -28.63 6.43 9.44
N ILE A 79 -28.88 6.49 8.14
CA ILE A 79 -30.19 6.75 7.56
C ILE A 79 -30.72 5.51 6.82
N ASN A 80 -32.04 5.42 6.74
CA ASN A 80 -32.71 4.29 6.08
C ASN A 80 -32.83 4.54 4.59
N CYS A 81 -32.45 3.54 3.79
CA CYS A 81 -32.50 3.63 2.35
C CYS A 81 -33.31 2.47 1.76
N GLU A 82 -34.05 2.75 0.73
CA GLU A 82 -34.74 1.77 -0.13
C GLU A 82 -33.90 1.58 -1.40
N ILE A 83 -33.73 0.31 -1.80
CA ILE A 83 -32.96 -0.07 -2.99
C ILE A 83 -33.92 -0.65 -4.00
N ILE A 84 -33.90 -0.12 -5.22
CA ILE A 84 -34.66 -0.65 -6.37
C ILE A 84 -33.63 -1.08 -7.42
N GLU A 85 -33.46 -2.39 -7.55
CA GLU A 85 -32.60 -2.92 -8.59
C GLU A 85 -33.28 -2.82 -9.97
N LYS A 86 -32.55 -2.24 -10.92
CA LYS A 86 -32.89 -2.16 -12.33
C LYS A 86 -31.85 -2.84 -13.19
N VAL A 87 -32.13 -3.02 -14.47
CA VAL A 87 -31.16 -3.53 -15.42
C VAL A 87 -30.01 -2.53 -15.57
N GLY A 88 -28.83 -2.89 -15.05
CA GLY A 88 -27.62 -2.09 -15.18
C GLY A 88 -27.39 -1.02 -14.11
N VAL A 89 -28.30 -0.82 -13.17
CA VAL A 89 -28.20 0.21 -12.13
C VAL A 89 -29.06 -0.16 -10.91
N SER A 90 -28.62 0.25 -9.72
CA SER A 90 -29.41 0.21 -8.48
C SER A 90 -29.78 1.64 -8.08
N ASP A 91 -31.06 1.96 -8.12
CA ASP A 91 -31.58 3.23 -7.63
C ASP A 91 -31.79 3.16 -6.12
N ILE A 92 -31.29 4.17 -5.42
CA ILE A 92 -31.32 4.23 -3.97
C ILE A 92 -32.03 5.51 -3.55
N SER A 93 -32.99 5.37 -2.65
CA SER A 93 -33.71 6.47 -2.02
C SER A 93 -33.48 6.43 -0.53
N CYS A 94 -32.79 7.40 0.03
CA CYS A 94 -32.49 7.51 1.46
C CYS A 94 -33.33 8.60 2.08
N PHE A 95 -34.04 8.30 3.18
CA PHE A 95 -34.96 9.18 3.87
C PHE A 95 -34.27 9.79 5.09
N PHE A 96 -34.38 11.08 5.25
CA PHE A 96 -33.83 11.78 6.40
C PHE A 96 -34.81 11.75 7.58
N ASP A 97 -34.32 11.52 8.78
CA ASP A 97 -35.13 11.58 10.00
C ASP A 97 -35.69 13.00 10.25
N LYS A 98 -34.96 14.00 9.81
CA LYS A 98 -35.36 15.41 9.82
C LYS A 98 -35.00 16.06 8.49
N PRO A 99 -35.85 16.95 7.97
CA PRO A 99 -35.53 17.67 6.74
C PRO A 99 -34.17 18.36 6.82
N ALA A 100 -33.34 18.18 5.80
CA ALA A 100 -31.99 18.71 5.70
C ALA A 100 -31.94 19.97 4.82
N PHE A 101 -31.18 20.97 5.21
CA PHE A 101 -30.94 22.21 4.47
C PHE A 101 -29.52 22.73 4.74
N GLY A 102 -28.85 23.24 3.71
CA GLY A 102 -27.49 23.75 3.84
C GLY A 102 -26.44 22.64 3.70
N LYS A 103 -25.34 22.76 4.45
CA LYS A 103 -24.17 21.90 4.30
C LYS A 103 -24.28 20.67 5.17
N HIS A 104 -24.11 19.52 4.54
CA HIS A 104 -24.14 18.21 5.18
C HIS A 104 -23.01 17.33 4.65
N PHE A 105 -22.62 16.33 5.46
CA PHE A 105 -21.70 15.30 5.06
C PHE A 105 -22.46 13.98 4.86
N LEU A 106 -22.38 13.43 3.66
CA LEU A 106 -22.99 12.16 3.27
C LEU A 106 -21.88 11.14 3.06
N LYS A 107 -21.99 9.99 3.74
CA LYS A 107 -21.10 8.84 3.55
C LYS A 107 -21.91 7.63 3.14
N ILE A 108 -21.46 6.95 2.09
CA ILE A 108 -22.08 5.77 1.52
C ILE A 108 -21.02 4.67 1.45
N ASP A 109 -21.25 3.56 2.13
CA ASP A 109 -20.39 2.37 2.10
C ASP A 109 -21.20 1.19 1.52
N PHE A 110 -20.63 0.48 0.56
CA PHE A 110 -21.27 -0.69 -0.03
C PHE A 110 -20.28 -1.63 -0.70
N ASP A 111 -20.71 -2.86 -0.95
CA ASP A 111 -19.96 -3.83 -1.75
C ASP A 111 -20.64 -4.00 -3.12
N SER A 112 -19.85 -4.10 -4.19
CA SER A 112 -20.29 -4.34 -5.55
C SER A 112 -19.47 -5.45 -6.21
N SER A 113 -20.10 -6.27 -7.05
CA SER A 113 -19.41 -7.30 -7.82
C SER A 113 -19.32 -6.99 -9.32
N TYR A 114 -19.98 -5.94 -9.76
CA TYR A 114 -20.16 -5.65 -11.19
C TYR A 114 -18.95 -5.08 -11.91
N PRO A 115 -18.15 -4.15 -11.33
CA PRO A 115 -17.16 -3.42 -12.12
C PRO A 115 -15.88 -4.21 -12.40
N VAL A 116 -15.78 -5.47 -11.92
CA VAL A 116 -14.56 -6.27 -12.07
C VAL A 116 -14.77 -7.48 -12.95
N PHE A 117 -13.95 -7.59 -13.99
CA PHE A 117 -13.90 -8.74 -14.89
C PHE A 117 -12.57 -9.44 -14.74
N SER A 118 -12.60 -10.75 -14.49
CA SER A 118 -11.39 -11.57 -14.35
C SER A 118 -11.14 -12.36 -15.64
N LEU A 119 -9.89 -12.28 -16.13
CA LEU A 119 -9.41 -13.11 -17.23
C LEU A 119 -8.01 -13.61 -16.87
N ASP A 120 -7.91 -14.87 -16.50
CA ASP A 120 -6.68 -15.48 -15.98
C ASP A 120 -6.08 -14.70 -14.81
N LYS A 121 -4.87 -14.17 -14.98
CA LYS A 121 -4.15 -13.35 -14.00
C LYS A 121 -4.50 -11.87 -14.06
N ARG A 122 -5.34 -11.47 -15.02
CA ARG A 122 -5.70 -10.06 -15.22
C ARG A 122 -7.07 -9.77 -14.66
N LEU A 123 -7.17 -8.62 -14.01
CA LEU A 123 -8.43 -8.03 -13.58
C LEU A 123 -8.64 -6.75 -14.38
N MET A 124 -9.81 -6.62 -14.97
CA MET A 124 -10.24 -5.39 -15.61
C MET A 124 -11.31 -4.75 -14.74
N PHE A 125 -11.04 -3.57 -14.26
CA PHE A 125 -11.99 -2.70 -13.57
C PHE A 125 -12.52 -1.67 -14.55
N LYS A 126 -13.81 -1.42 -14.53
CA LYS A 126 -14.45 -0.36 -15.29
C LYS A 126 -15.55 0.29 -14.47
N SER A 127 -15.49 1.59 -14.31
CA SER A 127 -16.53 2.38 -13.64
C SER A 127 -16.79 3.68 -14.39
N SER A 128 -17.96 4.26 -14.15
CA SER A 128 -18.33 5.56 -14.71
C SER A 128 -19.18 6.33 -13.70
N TYR A 129 -18.86 7.60 -13.56
CA TYR A 129 -19.63 8.56 -12.80
C TYR A 129 -20.24 9.59 -13.76
N ASP A 130 -21.54 9.78 -13.69
CA ASP A 130 -22.27 10.78 -14.46
C ASP A 130 -22.82 11.83 -13.50
N PRO A 131 -22.28 13.07 -13.50
CA PRO A 131 -22.66 14.09 -12.55
C PRO A 131 -24.07 14.60 -12.86
N VAL A 132 -25.04 14.15 -12.05
CA VAL A 132 -26.43 14.68 -12.09
C VAL A 132 -26.51 16.02 -11.34
N ILE A 133 -25.63 16.21 -10.36
CA ILE A 133 -25.52 17.41 -9.54
C ILE A 133 -24.13 18.01 -9.81
N GLU A 134 -24.07 19.36 -9.91
CA GLU A 134 -22.78 20.05 -10.05
C GLU A 134 -21.80 19.58 -8.99
N THR A 135 -20.68 19.04 -9.43
CA THR A 135 -19.68 18.42 -8.54
C THR A 135 -18.39 19.21 -8.61
N LYS A 136 -18.03 19.82 -7.48
CA LYS A 136 -16.73 20.49 -7.27
C LYS A 136 -15.79 19.51 -6.59
N ASN A 137 -14.48 19.67 -6.79
CA ASN A 137 -13.45 18.84 -6.12
C ASN A 137 -13.75 17.34 -6.16
N PHE A 138 -13.90 16.80 -7.36
CA PHE A 138 -14.07 15.36 -7.58
C PHE A 138 -12.74 14.63 -7.43
N ILE A 139 -12.72 13.58 -6.60
CA ILE A 139 -11.58 12.70 -6.37
C ILE A 139 -12.05 11.26 -6.50
N PHE A 140 -11.37 10.51 -7.36
CA PHE A 140 -11.58 9.06 -7.50
C PHE A 140 -10.28 8.31 -7.19
N VAL A 141 -10.34 7.36 -6.27
CA VAL A 141 -9.20 6.55 -5.82
C VAL A 141 -9.49 5.09 -6.04
N LEU A 142 -8.69 4.43 -6.85
CA LEU A 142 -8.75 2.98 -7.05
C LEU A 142 -7.57 2.30 -6.34
N LYS A 143 -7.86 1.39 -5.43
CA LYS A 143 -6.88 0.53 -4.76
C LYS A 143 -6.89 -0.84 -5.41
N LEU A 144 -5.77 -1.23 -6.03
CA LEU A 144 -5.63 -2.55 -6.65
C LEU A 144 -5.55 -3.66 -5.60
N PRO A 145 -5.89 -4.91 -5.95
CA PRO A 145 -5.72 -6.05 -5.05
C PRO A 145 -4.25 -6.25 -4.67
N LEU A 146 -4.03 -6.94 -3.55
CA LEU A 146 -2.69 -7.33 -3.12
C LEU A 146 -1.97 -8.14 -4.20
N GLY A 147 -0.71 -7.79 -4.47
CA GLY A 147 0.12 -8.49 -5.47
C GLY A 147 -0.24 -8.20 -6.92
N HIS A 148 -1.12 -7.23 -7.18
CA HIS A 148 -1.41 -6.77 -8.53
C HIS A 148 -0.56 -5.57 -8.92
N ILE A 149 -0.17 -5.52 -10.18
CA ILE A 149 0.55 -4.40 -10.81
C ILE A 149 -0.20 -3.94 -12.06
N ILE A 150 0.15 -2.75 -12.52
CA ILE A 150 -0.26 -2.28 -13.84
C ILE A 150 0.83 -2.75 -14.83
N PRO A 151 0.47 -3.54 -15.85
CA PRO A 151 1.43 -3.98 -16.85
C PRO A 151 2.03 -2.76 -17.57
N GLN A 152 3.34 -2.80 -17.83
CA GLN A 152 4.03 -1.78 -18.62
C GLN A 152 4.40 -2.33 -19.98
N GLU A 153 4.10 -1.59 -21.04
CA GLU A 153 4.59 -1.92 -22.37
C GLU A 153 5.96 -1.29 -22.59
N PRO A 154 6.99 -2.08 -22.93
CA PRO A 154 8.32 -1.55 -23.21
C PRO A 154 8.28 -0.54 -24.36
N GLY A 155 8.80 0.67 -24.12
CA GLY A 155 8.95 1.71 -25.13
C GLY A 155 7.73 2.60 -25.38
N LYS A 156 6.65 2.49 -24.57
CA LYS A 156 5.52 3.41 -24.62
C LYS A 156 5.51 4.29 -23.36
N GLU A 157 5.42 5.60 -23.55
CA GLU A 157 5.32 6.58 -22.45
C GLU A 157 3.97 6.51 -21.73
N LYS A 158 2.90 6.07 -22.39
CA LYS A 158 1.55 5.96 -21.84
C LYS A 158 1.17 4.49 -21.66
N SER A 159 0.67 4.16 -20.50
CA SER A 159 0.13 2.84 -20.22
C SER A 159 -1.18 2.63 -20.98
N PHE A 160 -1.25 1.60 -21.80
CA PHE A 160 -2.49 1.19 -22.47
C PHE A 160 -3.51 0.56 -21.51
N PHE A 161 -3.06 0.26 -20.29
CA PHE A 161 -3.81 -0.50 -19.30
C PHE A 161 -4.59 0.38 -18.31
N VAL A 162 -4.44 1.70 -18.42
CA VAL A 162 -5.15 2.67 -17.57
C VAL A 162 -5.68 3.81 -18.45
N SER A 163 -6.96 4.05 -18.39
CA SER A 163 -7.62 5.15 -19.11
C SER A 163 -8.73 5.76 -18.25
N PRO A 164 -8.75 7.08 -18.06
CA PRO A 164 -7.72 8.06 -18.38
C PRO A 164 -6.45 7.85 -17.53
N GLU A 165 -5.36 8.53 -17.90
CA GLU A 165 -4.13 8.53 -17.11
C GLU A 165 -4.40 9.12 -15.71
N PRO A 166 -3.98 8.48 -14.61
CA PRO A 166 -4.19 9.00 -13.27
C PRO A 166 -3.30 10.22 -13.00
N ASP A 167 -3.81 11.18 -12.25
CA ASP A 167 -3.02 12.33 -11.82
C ASP A 167 -1.88 11.92 -10.88
N ASN A 168 -2.10 10.87 -10.07
CA ASN A 168 -1.09 10.31 -9.18
C ASN A 168 -1.20 8.78 -9.14
N LEU A 169 -0.04 8.14 -9.14
CA LEU A 169 0.12 6.71 -8.93
C LEU A 169 1.14 6.50 -7.81
N TYR A 170 0.74 5.85 -6.74
CA TYR A 170 1.59 5.60 -5.58
C TYR A 170 1.32 4.23 -4.97
N SER A 171 2.15 3.82 -4.01
CA SER A 171 1.96 2.57 -3.28
C SER A 171 1.94 2.84 -1.78
N ASP A 172 1.05 2.15 -1.07
CA ASP A 172 1.04 2.12 0.40
C ASP A 172 2.04 1.11 0.99
N GLY A 173 2.86 0.47 0.15
CA GLY A 173 3.81 -0.58 0.50
C GLY A 173 3.26 -1.99 0.29
N GLN A 174 1.97 -2.16 0.07
CA GLN A 174 1.31 -3.44 -0.17
C GLN A 174 0.51 -3.45 -1.47
N ARG A 175 -0.09 -2.32 -1.83
CA ARG A 175 -0.98 -2.15 -2.97
C ARG A 175 -0.60 -0.94 -3.80
N ILE A 176 -1.03 -0.92 -5.03
CA ILE A 176 -0.95 0.23 -5.91
C ILE A 176 -2.28 1.00 -5.83
N LEU A 177 -2.17 2.31 -5.67
CA LEU A 177 -3.27 3.24 -5.63
C LEU A 177 -3.17 4.19 -6.81
N LEU A 178 -4.29 4.33 -7.53
CA LEU A 178 -4.43 5.27 -8.62
C LEU A 178 -5.40 6.36 -8.19
N ASN A 179 -5.04 7.61 -8.41
CA ASN A 179 -5.83 8.76 -8.02
C ASN A 179 -6.09 9.68 -9.22
N TRP A 180 -7.34 10.04 -9.43
CA TRP A 180 -7.78 11.04 -10.39
C TRP A 180 -8.46 12.18 -9.62
N GLN A 181 -8.12 13.42 -10.00
CA GLN A 181 -8.66 14.62 -9.36
C GLN A 181 -9.12 15.62 -10.39
N LYS A 182 -10.35 16.11 -10.24
CA LYS A 182 -10.92 17.18 -11.05
C LYS A 182 -11.43 18.29 -10.13
N LYS A 183 -11.07 19.55 -10.43
CA LYS A 183 -11.56 20.72 -9.68
C LYS A 183 -13.06 20.93 -9.87
N GLN A 184 -13.56 20.58 -11.02
CA GLN A 184 -14.97 20.62 -11.39
C GLN A 184 -15.21 19.46 -12.36
N LEU A 185 -16.29 18.74 -12.18
CA LEU A 185 -16.69 17.66 -13.05
C LEU A 185 -17.98 18.07 -13.77
N ASP A 186 -17.83 18.46 -15.02
CA ASP A 186 -18.91 18.93 -15.90
C ASP A 186 -19.35 17.84 -16.89
N GLU A 187 -18.51 16.82 -17.07
CA GLU A 187 -18.73 15.74 -18.03
C GLU A 187 -18.63 14.38 -17.32
N LYS A 188 -19.20 13.37 -17.95
CA LYS A 188 -19.10 12.00 -17.49
C LYS A 188 -17.64 11.55 -17.31
N PHE A 189 -17.29 11.09 -16.13
CA PHE A 189 -16.00 10.48 -15.84
C PHE A 189 -16.09 8.98 -16.03
N GLU A 190 -15.27 8.44 -16.92
CA GLU A 190 -15.14 7.01 -17.14
C GLU A 190 -13.71 6.56 -16.85
N VAL A 191 -13.57 5.48 -16.08
CA VAL A 191 -12.27 4.90 -15.77
C VAL A 191 -12.23 3.43 -16.15
N SER A 192 -11.13 3.02 -16.75
CA SER A 192 -10.83 1.61 -17.07
C SER A 192 -9.40 1.31 -16.67
N VAL A 193 -9.22 0.26 -15.86
CA VAL A 193 -7.91 -0.17 -15.37
C VAL A 193 -7.78 -1.68 -15.57
N ILE A 194 -6.67 -2.11 -16.17
CA ILE A 194 -6.30 -3.51 -16.26
C ILE A 194 -5.08 -3.72 -15.40
N SER A 195 -5.20 -4.58 -14.40
CA SER A 195 -4.12 -5.01 -13.53
C SER A 195 -3.79 -6.48 -13.76
N GLU A 196 -2.56 -6.86 -13.44
CA GLU A 196 -2.08 -8.23 -13.57
C GLU A 196 -1.51 -8.71 -12.23
N GLN A 197 -1.89 -9.93 -11.83
CA GLN A 197 -1.37 -10.54 -10.62
C GLN A 197 0.08 -10.96 -10.84
N LEU A 198 0.97 -10.50 -9.96
CA LEU A 198 2.34 -10.99 -9.92
C LEU A 198 2.35 -12.48 -9.55
N ASP A 199 3.17 -13.23 -10.25
CA ASP A 199 3.46 -14.61 -9.82
C ASP A 199 4.07 -14.56 -8.42
N GLU A 200 3.48 -15.26 -7.48
CA GLU A 200 4.09 -15.42 -6.16
C GLU A 200 5.46 -16.07 -6.33
N PRO A 201 6.56 -15.37 -6.01
CA PRO A 201 7.91 -15.85 -6.29
C PRO A 201 8.26 -17.14 -5.54
N PHE A 202 7.47 -17.50 -4.53
CA PHE A 202 7.74 -18.69 -3.72
C PHE A 202 6.45 -19.36 -3.24
N ASN A 203 6.25 -20.55 -3.72
CA ASN A 203 5.23 -21.43 -3.17
C ASN A 203 5.64 -21.83 -1.74
N LEU A 204 4.93 -21.36 -0.70
CA LEU A 204 5.21 -21.66 0.71
C LEU A 204 5.35 -23.18 0.94
N SER A 205 4.61 -23.98 0.17
CA SER A 205 4.71 -25.45 0.19
C SER A 205 6.09 -25.95 -0.23
N MET A 206 6.76 -25.30 -1.19
CA MET A 206 8.13 -25.62 -1.59
C MET A 206 9.14 -25.32 -0.47
N ILE A 207 8.97 -24.22 0.25
CA ILE A 207 9.84 -23.86 1.39
C ILE A 207 9.67 -24.89 2.50
N ILE A 208 8.43 -25.28 2.83
CA ILE A 208 8.13 -26.32 3.84
C ILE A 208 8.73 -27.65 3.41
N LEU A 209 8.62 -28.04 2.14
CA LEU A 209 9.17 -29.29 1.61
C LEU A 209 10.69 -29.31 1.69
N ILE A 210 11.37 -28.21 1.33
CA ILE A 210 12.83 -28.06 1.49
C ILE A 210 13.21 -28.14 2.96
N PHE A 211 12.46 -27.54 3.87
CA PHE A 211 12.73 -27.58 5.31
C PHE A 211 12.59 -29.01 5.88
N ILE A 212 11.55 -29.74 5.47
CA ILE A 212 11.36 -31.16 5.83
C ILE A 212 12.51 -32.01 5.30
N LEU A 213 12.95 -31.77 4.05
CA LEU A 213 14.07 -32.48 3.46
C LEU A 213 15.38 -32.27 4.24
N ILE A 214 15.64 -31.01 4.63
CA ILE A 214 16.81 -30.68 5.47
C ILE A 214 16.76 -31.39 6.82
N ILE A 215 15.60 -31.42 7.48
CA ILE A 215 15.41 -32.13 8.74
C ILE A 215 15.66 -33.64 8.55
N ALA A 216 15.12 -34.24 7.49
CA ALA A 216 15.34 -35.66 7.19
C ALA A 216 16.83 -35.98 6.99
N ILE A 217 17.55 -35.14 6.24
CA ILE A 217 19.01 -35.30 6.04
C ILE A 217 19.76 -35.19 7.36
N LEU A 218 19.39 -34.23 8.22
CA LEU A 218 19.99 -34.10 9.55
C LEU A 218 19.74 -35.34 10.43
N LEU A 219 18.52 -35.87 10.43
CA LEU A 219 18.19 -37.08 11.17
C LEU A 219 18.99 -38.30 10.69
N VAL A 220 19.11 -38.49 9.37
CA VAL A 220 19.94 -39.53 8.76
C VAL A 220 21.41 -39.36 9.16
N PHE A 221 21.93 -38.13 9.11
CA PHE A 221 23.29 -37.82 9.52
C PHE A 221 23.55 -38.15 11.00
N PHE A 222 22.62 -37.79 11.90
CA PHE A 222 22.71 -38.12 13.32
C PHE A 222 22.60 -39.61 13.55
N TYR A 223 21.74 -40.34 12.82
CA TYR A 223 21.62 -41.79 12.90
C TYR A 223 22.94 -42.50 12.53
N PHE A 224 23.55 -42.10 11.41
CA PHE A 224 24.86 -42.64 11.01
C PHE A 224 25.98 -42.28 11.99
N LYS A 225 25.98 -41.03 12.51
CA LYS A 225 26.96 -40.62 13.52
C LYS A 225 26.84 -41.39 14.83
N LYS A 226 25.63 -41.81 15.22
CA LYS A 226 25.38 -42.67 16.38
C LYS A 226 25.87 -44.11 16.13
N LYS A 227 25.66 -44.63 14.92
CA LYS A 227 26.09 -45.98 14.54
C LYS A 227 27.61 -46.13 14.41
N ILE A 228 28.31 -45.06 14.04
CA ILE A 228 29.79 -45.02 13.97
C ILE A 228 30.41 -44.93 15.35
N LYS A 229 29.78 -44.29 16.34
CA LYS A 229 30.28 -44.23 17.73
C LYS A 229 30.22 -45.56 18.46
N THR A 230 29.37 -46.48 18.04
CA THR A 230 29.23 -47.82 18.67
C THR A 230 30.27 -48.82 18.17
N LYS A 231 30.96 -48.57 17.05
CA LYS A 231 32.01 -49.45 16.52
C LYS A 231 33.45 -49.10 16.90
N GLN A 232 33.66 -47.96 17.61
CA GLN A 232 35.00 -47.49 18.00
C GLN A 232 35.31 -47.65 19.51
N LYS A 233 34.88 -48.76 20.13
CA LYS A 233 35.54 -49.19 21.35
C LYS A 233 36.58 -50.27 20.98
N LYS A 234 37.83 -49.85 20.80
CA LYS A 234 39.13 -50.51 20.79
C LYS A 234 39.95 -50.22 19.55
N VAL A 235 40.59 -49.07 19.49
CA VAL A 235 41.96 -48.91 18.98
C VAL A 235 42.60 -47.68 19.67
N LYS A 236 43.85 -47.88 20.11
CA LYS A 236 44.64 -46.97 20.92
C LYS A 236 44.99 -45.67 20.24
N VAL A 237 44.85 -44.62 20.99
CA VAL A 237 45.55 -43.33 21.02
C VAL A 237 46.71 -43.17 20.04
N SER A 238 46.55 -42.26 19.07
CA SER A 238 47.62 -41.39 18.57
C SER A 238 47.09 -39.94 18.54
N LYS A 239 47.84 -39.06 19.22
CA LYS A 239 47.56 -37.65 19.36
C LYS A 239 47.59 -36.96 17.98
N LYS A 240 46.49 -36.65 17.34
CA LYS A 240 46.39 -35.68 16.28
C LYS A 240 46.04 -34.33 16.89
N LYS A 241 46.93 -33.34 16.71
CA LYS A 241 46.77 -31.94 17.09
C LYS A 241 45.41 -31.42 16.57
N LYS A 242 44.60 -30.86 17.46
CA LYS A 242 43.44 -30.06 17.10
C LYS A 242 43.89 -28.89 16.25
N LYS A 243 43.57 -28.86 14.96
CA LYS A 243 43.65 -27.63 14.18
C LYS A 243 42.76 -26.59 14.83
N SER A 244 43.32 -25.45 15.15
CA SER A 244 42.60 -24.35 15.83
C SER A 244 41.51 -23.83 14.92
N LYS A 245 40.40 -23.40 15.50
CA LYS A 245 39.24 -22.81 14.82
C LYS A 245 39.64 -21.64 13.92
N THR A 246 40.80 -21.08 14.14
CA THR A 246 41.43 -19.96 13.47
C THR A 246 41.92 -20.29 12.05
N GLU A 247 42.49 -21.51 11.83
CA GLU A 247 42.99 -21.92 10.49
C GLU A 247 41.87 -22.16 9.47
N ILE A 248 40.66 -22.52 9.94
CA ILE A 248 39.50 -22.80 9.06
C ILE A 248 38.88 -21.48 8.55
N LEU A 249 38.99 -20.40 9.31
CA LEU A 249 38.43 -19.07 8.94
C LEU A 249 39.29 -18.36 7.89
N GLU A 250 40.61 -18.60 7.87
CA GLU A 250 41.53 -17.92 6.95
C GLU A 250 41.29 -18.25 5.47
N GLY A 251 40.76 -19.45 5.18
CA GLY A 251 40.41 -19.86 3.82
C GLY A 251 39.24 -19.09 3.17
N TYR A 252 38.42 -18.43 3.97
CA TYR A 252 37.19 -17.75 3.53
C TYR A 252 37.27 -16.21 3.60
N LEU A 253 38.43 -15.65 3.96
CA LEU A 253 38.61 -14.20 4.07
C LEU A 253 39.17 -13.62 2.78
N VAL A 254 38.58 -12.50 2.35
CA VAL A 254 39.11 -11.70 1.25
C VAL A 254 40.42 -11.03 1.71
N GLU A 255 41.36 -10.78 0.79
CA GLU A 255 42.69 -10.23 1.10
C GLU A 255 42.62 -8.93 1.92
N SER A 256 41.64 -8.06 1.65
CA SER A 256 41.43 -6.84 2.45
C SER A 256 40.93 -7.13 3.88
N GLU A 257 40.23 -8.20 4.11
CA GLU A 257 39.77 -8.64 5.43
C GLU A 257 40.92 -9.26 6.21
N LYS A 258 41.80 -10.05 5.55
CA LYS A 258 42.98 -10.62 6.11
C LYS A 258 43.92 -9.52 6.64
N LYS A 259 44.18 -8.48 5.83
CA LYS A 259 45.03 -7.34 6.22
C LYS A 259 44.54 -6.64 7.50
N VAL A 260 43.20 -6.46 7.64
CA VAL A 260 42.62 -5.87 8.85
C VAL A 260 42.77 -6.78 10.07
N ILE A 261 42.57 -8.07 9.90
CA ILE A 261 42.68 -9.06 10.98
C ILE A 261 44.12 -9.18 11.45
N ASP A 262 45.11 -9.16 10.55
CA ASP A 262 46.52 -9.26 10.87
C ASP A 262 46.99 -8.04 11.65
N GLU A 263 46.55 -6.84 11.26
CA GLU A 263 46.86 -5.63 12.04
C GLU A 263 46.23 -5.65 13.45
N LEU A 264 45.02 -6.21 13.60
CA LEU A 264 44.41 -6.39 14.91
C LEU A 264 45.07 -7.48 15.75
N ARG A 265 45.59 -8.54 15.14
CA ARG A 265 46.34 -9.60 15.85
C ARG A 265 47.66 -9.08 16.41
N ASN A 266 48.32 -8.20 15.64
CA ASN A 266 49.62 -7.61 16.00
C ASN A 266 49.49 -6.44 16.97
N ALA A 267 48.28 -6.01 17.26
CA ALA A 267 47.99 -4.91 18.17
C ALA A 267 47.93 -5.36 19.63
N ASP A 268 48.32 -4.46 20.53
CA ASP A 268 48.17 -4.67 21.97
C ASP A 268 46.70 -4.92 22.33
N LYS A 269 46.42 -5.92 23.16
CA LYS A 269 45.08 -6.37 23.54
C LYS A 269 44.18 -6.75 22.36
N LYS A 270 44.71 -6.95 21.13
CA LYS A 270 44.00 -7.26 19.88
C LYS A 270 42.94 -6.22 19.53
N GLU A 271 43.19 -4.95 19.83
CA GLU A 271 42.26 -3.86 19.57
C GLU A 271 42.97 -2.62 19.04
N LEU A 272 42.35 -1.89 18.11
CA LEU A 272 42.86 -0.64 17.52
C LEU A 272 41.69 0.35 17.31
N TRP A 273 42.06 1.63 17.32
CA TRP A 273 41.16 2.68 16.86
C TRP A 273 40.96 2.60 15.34
N GLN A 274 39.77 2.86 14.86
CA GLN A 274 39.48 2.82 13.42
C GLN A 274 40.40 3.71 12.61
N LYS A 275 40.84 4.89 13.17
CA LYS A 275 41.79 5.79 12.55
C LYS A 275 43.18 5.18 12.47
N GLN A 276 43.66 4.50 13.52
CA GLN A 276 44.91 3.77 13.52
C GLN A 276 44.90 2.61 12.52
N LEU A 277 43.80 1.88 12.45
CA LEU A 277 43.62 0.78 11.51
C LEU A 277 43.66 1.31 10.06
N GLN A 278 43.10 2.49 9.81
CA GLN A 278 43.13 3.15 8.50
C GLN A 278 44.56 3.48 8.08
N LEU A 279 45.38 4.05 8.98
CA LEU A 279 46.74 4.36 8.70
C LEU A 279 47.60 3.11 8.44
N LYS A 280 47.45 2.07 9.24
CA LYS A 280 48.21 0.82 9.12
C LYS A 280 47.82 -0.01 7.89
N THR A 281 46.55 -0.02 7.50
CA THR A 281 46.08 -0.76 6.31
C THR A 281 46.23 0.04 5.02
N GLU A 282 46.40 1.36 5.10
CA GLU A 282 46.39 2.31 3.96
C GLU A 282 45.09 2.32 3.17
N PHE A 283 44.01 1.87 3.79
CA PHE A 283 42.72 1.86 3.13
C PHE A 283 42.03 3.24 3.20
N SER A 284 41.28 3.57 2.14
CA SER A 284 40.36 4.71 2.20
C SER A 284 39.33 4.51 3.30
N LYS A 285 38.86 5.60 3.92
CA LYS A 285 37.84 5.57 4.98
C LYS A 285 36.60 4.74 4.58
N ALA A 286 36.17 4.88 3.32
CA ALA A 286 35.03 4.13 2.78
C ALA A 286 35.30 2.63 2.67
N LYS A 287 36.51 2.25 2.15
CA LYS A 287 36.91 0.84 2.03
C LYS A 287 37.04 0.19 3.41
N LEU A 288 37.69 0.83 4.35
CA LEU A 288 37.87 0.32 5.71
C LEU A 288 36.50 0.13 6.42
N SER A 289 35.58 1.11 6.30
CA SER A 289 34.24 1.01 6.91
C SER A 289 33.46 -0.16 6.37
N ARG A 290 33.57 -0.47 5.08
CA ARG A 290 32.92 -1.64 4.45
C ARG A 290 33.52 -2.94 4.97
N VAL A 291 34.86 -3.06 5.04
CA VAL A 291 35.55 -4.25 5.56
C VAL A 291 35.19 -4.49 7.03
N ILE A 292 35.19 -3.45 7.86
CA ILE A 292 34.78 -3.54 9.27
C ILE A 292 33.35 -4.04 9.40
N ARG A 293 32.41 -3.51 8.60
CA ARG A 293 31.01 -3.96 8.63
C ARG A 293 30.87 -5.44 8.27
N ASN A 294 31.58 -5.89 7.25
CA ASN A 294 31.55 -7.30 6.84
C ASN A 294 32.13 -8.23 7.91
N LEU A 295 33.26 -7.87 8.53
CA LEU A 295 33.86 -8.64 9.60
C LEU A 295 33.01 -8.65 10.87
N GLU A 296 32.33 -7.54 11.19
CA GLU A 296 31.40 -7.44 12.31
C GLU A 296 30.16 -8.30 12.08
N ALA A 297 29.55 -8.25 10.89
CA ALA A 297 28.40 -9.09 10.51
C ALA A 297 28.70 -10.59 10.62
N ARG A 298 29.97 -10.97 10.37
CA ARG A 298 30.48 -12.34 10.52
C ARG A 298 30.95 -12.69 11.95
N ASN A 299 30.74 -11.78 12.89
CA ASN A 299 31.10 -11.90 14.31
C ASN A 299 32.62 -12.18 14.57
N ILE A 300 33.47 -11.74 13.65
CA ILE A 300 34.94 -11.87 13.72
C ILE A 300 35.54 -10.75 14.55
N ILE A 301 34.98 -9.56 14.45
CA ILE A 301 35.37 -8.38 15.23
C ILE A 301 34.20 -7.78 15.97
N GLN A 302 34.49 -6.91 16.91
CA GLN A 302 33.52 -6.05 17.60
C GLN A 302 33.89 -4.59 17.38
N LYS A 303 32.91 -3.81 16.96
CA LYS A 303 33.01 -2.36 16.85
C LYS A 303 32.30 -1.72 18.02
N THR A 304 33.01 -0.88 18.76
CA THR A 304 32.46 -0.11 19.88
C THR A 304 32.58 1.38 19.56
N PRO A 305 31.48 2.13 19.46
CA PRO A 305 31.54 3.57 19.23
C PRO A 305 32.11 4.27 20.45
N TYR A 306 32.98 5.29 20.21
CA TYR A 306 33.58 6.10 21.26
C TYR A 306 33.75 7.55 20.78
N GLY A 307 32.80 8.38 21.11
CA GLY A 307 32.73 9.77 20.59
C GLY A 307 32.68 9.77 19.05
N ASN A 308 33.59 10.52 18.43
CA ASN A 308 33.66 10.67 16.97
C ASN A 308 34.46 9.56 16.26
N THR A 309 34.81 8.48 16.95
CA THR A 309 35.61 7.37 16.40
C THR A 309 35.11 6.05 16.93
N ASN A 310 35.58 4.93 16.34
CA ASN A 310 35.23 3.59 16.79
C ASN A 310 36.48 2.82 17.23
N LYS A 311 36.32 2.02 18.26
CA LYS A 311 37.31 1.04 18.70
C LYS A 311 36.94 -0.32 18.13
N ILE A 312 37.92 -0.97 17.50
CA ILE A 312 37.73 -2.25 16.81
C ILE A 312 38.54 -3.31 17.56
N LYS A 313 37.87 -4.39 17.96
CA LYS A 313 38.46 -5.48 18.72
C LYS A 313 38.24 -6.81 18.03
N LEU A 314 39.27 -7.65 17.98
CA LEU A 314 39.20 -8.99 17.47
C LEU A 314 38.48 -9.91 18.49
N LYS A 315 37.44 -10.62 18.07
CA LYS A 315 36.68 -11.56 18.93
C LYS A 315 37.18 -12.99 18.91
N ILE A 316 37.97 -13.34 17.89
CA ILE A 316 38.48 -14.70 17.70
C ILE A 316 39.87 -14.77 18.32
N ASN A 317 40.04 -15.75 19.21
CA ASN A 317 41.33 -16.09 19.83
C ASN A 317 42.13 -17.01 18.93
#